data_8b6240a562fbe31b94660bbd660f6bdb
#
_entry.id   8b6240a562fbe31b94660bbd660f6bdb
#
_cell.length_a   1.000
_cell.length_b   1.000
_cell.length_c   1.000
_cell.angle_alpha   90.00
_cell.angle_beta   90.00
_cell.angle_gamma   90.00
#
_symmetry.space_group_name_H-M   'P 1'
#
loop_
_entity.id
_entity.type
_entity.pdbx_description
1 polymer ?
#
loop_
_entity_poly.entity_id
_entity_poly.type
_entity_poly.pdbx_seq_one_letter_code
_entity_poly.pdbx_strand_id
1 'polypeptide(L)'
;MLRLAREWSQYSTCVRSQVGAVLFDPGSKAVISIGYNDTPINFPDCGDGGCPACQDGETRARDTDACICVHSEQNCIALAARHGARTEGTHMAVTRKPCNGCRKLLTQAGVVEVFGEDFTERL
;
A
#
# COMPACT_ATOMS: atom_id res chain seq x y z
N MET A 1 10.09 11.39 -0.55
CA MET A 1 8.98 10.47 -0.25
C MET A 1 9.22 9.04 -0.73
N LEU A 2 9.74 8.84 -1.92
CA LEU A 2 9.98 7.46 -2.39
C LEU A 2 11.03 6.71 -1.55
N ARG A 3 12.07 7.40 -1.08
CA ARG A 3 13.04 6.80 -0.16
C ARG A 3 12.36 6.33 1.13
N LEU A 4 11.45 7.15 1.67
CA LEU A 4 10.69 6.80 2.86
C LEU A 4 9.77 5.60 2.60
N ALA A 5 9.12 5.54 1.43
CA ALA A 5 8.32 4.39 1.05
C ALA A 5 9.16 3.10 0.99
N ARG A 6 10.39 3.18 0.50
CA ARG A 6 11.32 2.04 0.50
C ARG A 6 11.67 1.58 1.91
N GLU A 7 11.93 2.51 2.82
CA GLU A 7 12.19 2.16 4.22
C GLU A 7 11.00 1.41 4.83
N TRP A 8 9.78 1.92 4.62
CA TRP A 8 8.58 1.27 5.14
C TRP A 8 8.30 -0.09 4.51
N SER A 9 8.69 -0.31 3.25
CA SER A 9 8.50 -1.61 2.60
C SER A 9 9.20 -2.76 3.34
N GLN A 10 10.27 -2.46 4.07
CA GLN A 10 11.02 -3.45 4.83
C GLN A 10 10.24 -4.04 6.01
N TYR A 11 9.19 -3.38 6.45
CA TYR A 11 8.32 -3.88 7.52
C TYR A 11 7.24 -4.83 7.01
N SER A 12 7.08 -4.96 5.70
CA SER A 12 6.14 -5.92 5.14
C SER A 12 6.48 -7.35 5.54
N THR A 13 5.49 -8.10 6.00
CA THR A 13 5.62 -9.51 6.33
C THR A 13 5.25 -10.43 5.17
N CYS A 14 4.85 -9.86 4.04
CA CYS A 14 4.51 -10.64 2.85
C CYS A 14 5.74 -11.40 2.35
N VAL A 15 5.60 -12.72 2.19
CA VAL A 15 6.71 -13.59 1.76
C VAL A 15 7.00 -13.49 0.27
N ARG A 16 6.13 -12.85 -0.51
CA ARG A 16 6.26 -12.78 -1.98
C ARG A 16 6.76 -11.43 -2.47
N SER A 17 6.28 -10.35 -1.88
CA SER A 17 6.57 -9.00 -2.36
C SER A 17 6.44 -8.01 -1.21
N GLN A 18 7.41 -7.15 -1.05
CA GLN A 18 7.42 -6.12 -0.02
C GLN A 18 7.25 -4.77 -0.68
N VAL A 19 6.13 -4.13 -0.41
CA VAL A 19 5.75 -2.85 -1.00
C VAL A 19 5.52 -1.84 0.11
N GLY A 20 6.02 -0.63 -0.07
CA GLY A 20 5.81 0.48 0.84
C GLY A 20 5.19 1.67 0.13
N ALA A 21 4.39 2.43 0.84
CA ALA A 21 3.73 3.63 0.33
C ALA A 21 3.74 4.74 1.38
N VAL A 22 3.77 5.98 0.90
CA VAL A 22 3.69 7.19 1.72
C VAL A 22 2.68 8.13 1.10
N LEU A 23 1.67 8.49 1.86
CA LEU A 23 0.69 9.50 1.50
C LEU A 23 1.13 10.84 2.10
N PHE A 24 1.19 11.89 1.31
CA PHE A 24 1.71 13.17 1.76
C PHE A 24 1.01 14.36 1.10
N ASP A 25 1.06 15.49 1.76
CA ASP A 25 0.59 16.76 1.20
C ASP A 25 1.68 17.32 0.26
N PRO A 26 1.37 17.55 -1.03
CA PRO A 26 2.38 18.02 -1.98
C PRO A 26 2.85 19.44 -1.73
N GLY A 27 2.03 20.28 -1.09
CA GLY A 27 2.38 21.65 -0.79
C GLY A 27 3.32 21.78 0.39
N SER A 28 2.95 21.22 1.53
CA SER A 28 3.72 21.29 2.77
C SER A 28 4.80 20.21 2.90
N LYS A 29 4.70 19.13 2.12
CA LYS A 29 5.52 17.92 2.25
C LYS A 29 5.26 17.15 3.55
N ALA A 30 4.19 17.47 4.28
CA ALA A 30 3.81 16.72 5.47
C ALA A 30 3.40 15.30 5.11
N VAL A 31 3.94 14.33 5.81
CA VAL A 31 3.52 12.93 5.71
C VAL A 31 2.18 12.80 6.45
N ILE A 32 1.18 12.27 5.75
CA ILE A 32 -0.17 12.06 6.28
C ILE A 32 -0.32 10.65 6.82
N SER A 33 0.11 9.68 6.05
CA SER A 33 0.11 8.28 6.46
C SER A 33 1.16 7.49 5.70
N ILE A 34 1.45 6.32 6.23
CA ILE A 34 2.38 5.37 5.61
C ILE A 34 1.66 4.02 5.48
N GLY A 35 2.15 3.18 4.62
CA GLY A 35 1.63 1.82 4.48
C GLY A 35 2.68 0.88 3.94
N TYR A 36 2.57 -0.35 4.32
CA TYR A 36 3.26 -1.49 3.70
C TYR A 36 2.26 -2.63 3.60
N ASN A 37 2.48 -3.54 2.67
CA ASN A 37 1.58 -4.66 2.51
C ASN A 37 1.76 -5.66 3.64
N ASP A 38 0.66 -6.08 4.23
CA ASP A 38 0.65 -6.96 5.39
C ASP A 38 -0.70 -7.68 5.51
N THR A 39 -0.74 -8.75 6.29
CA THR A 39 -2.00 -9.35 6.67
C THR A 39 -2.85 -8.35 7.47
N PRO A 40 -4.18 -8.52 7.50
CA PRO A 40 -5.04 -7.65 8.32
C PRO A 40 -4.63 -7.67 9.79
N ILE A 41 -4.97 -6.60 10.50
CA ILE A 41 -4.69 -6.47 11.94
C ILE A 41 -5.23 -7.70 12.69
N ASN A 42 -4.43 -8.23 13.61
CA ASN A 42 -4.71 -9.40 14.42
C ASN A 42 -4.70 -10.75 13.68
N PHE A 43 -4.34 -10.75 12.40
CA PHE A 43 -4.05 -11.99 11.69
C PHE A 43 -2.58 -12.37 11.91
N PRO A 44 -2.24 -13.66 11.86
CA PRO A 44 -0.84 -14.07 11.82
C PRO A 44 -0.14 -13.47 10.60
N ASP A 45 1.17 -13.30 10.69
CA ASP A 45 1.96 -12.84 9.56
C ASP A 45 1.85 -13.80 8.38
N CYS A 46 2.05 -13.27 7.18
CA CYS A 46 1.95 -14.05 5.94
C CYS A 46 2.76 -15.34 5.98
N GLY A 47 4.01 -15.27 6.46
CA GLY A 47 4.89 -16.43 6.61
C GLY A 47 4.49 -17.41 7.70
N ASP A 48 3.66 -16.97 8.65
CA ASP A 48 3.20 -17.77 9.78
C ASP A 48 1.77 -18.34 9.57
N GLY A 49 1.34 -18.45 8.32
CA GLY A 49 0.04 -19.01 7.96
C GLY A 49 -1.08 -18.00 7.85
N GLY A 50 -0.80 -16.71 7.98
CA GLY A 50 -1.81 -15.66 7.94
C GLY A 50 -2.47 -15.47 6.59
N CYS A 51 -1.76 -15.79 5.50
CA CYS A 51 -2.28 -15.69 4.14
C CYS A 51 -2.33 -17.09 3.49
N PRO A 52 -3.52 -17.70 3.35
CA PRO A 52 -3.64 -19.04 2.76
C PRO A 52 -3.06 -19.15 1.35
N ALA A 53 -3.18 -18.10 0.55
CA ALA A 53 -2.64 -18.06 -0.81
C ALA A 53 -1.12 -18.21 -0.88
N CYS A 54 -0.41 -17.96 0.21
CA CYS A 54 1.04 -18.08 0.30
C CYS A 54 1.51 -19.40 0.92
N GLN A 55 0.60 -20.27 1.35
CA GLN A 55 0.94 -21.51 2.04
C GLN A 55 1.08 -22.72 1.11
N ASP A 56 0.42 -22.71 -0.03
CA ASP A 56 0.36 -23.87 -0.92
C ASP A 56 1.52 -23.98 -1.92
N GLY A 57 2.47 -23.07 -1.88
CA GLY A 57 3.62 -23.04 -2.79
C GLY A 57 3.27 -22.74 -4.24
N GLU A 58 2.01 -22.62 -4.58
CA GLU A 58 1.58 -22.25 -5.92
C GLU A 58 1.59 -20.74 -6.10
N THR A 59 2.23 -20.30 -7.14
CA THR A 59 2.35 -18.89 -7.49
C THR A 59 1.08 -18.38 -8.18
N ARG A 60 -0.04 -18.47 -7.56
CA ARG A 60 -1.20 -17.64 -7.94
C ARG A 60 -0.98 -16.21 -7.47
N ALA A 61 0.22 -15.73 -7.70
CA ALA A 61 0.78 -14.52 -7.14
C ALA A 61 -0.02 -13.25 -7.44
N ARG A 62 -1.14 -13.34 -8.14
CA ARG A 62 -1.91 -12.18 -8.56
C ARG A 62 -3.42 -12.36 -8.46
N ASP A 63 -3.85 -13.46 -7.90
CA ASP A 63 -5.23 -13.59 -7.50
C ASP A 63 -5.41 -12.78 -6.22
N THR A 64 -5.79 -11.52 -6.41
CA THR A 64 -6.01 -10.58 -5.31
C THR A 64 -7.16 -11.01 -4.41
N ASP A 65 -8.05 -11.87 -4.90
CA ASP A 65 -9.15 -12.39 -4.09
C ASP A 65 -8.70 -13.52 -3.16
N ALA A 66 -7.69 -14.28 -3.55
CA ALA A 66 -7.12 -15.34 -2.70
C ALA A 66 -6.09 -14.79 -1.70
N CYS A 67 -5.41 -13.70 -2.02
CA CYS A 67 -4.44 -13.06 -1.13
C CYS A 67 -5.17 -12.11 -0.17
N ILE A 68 -5.06 -12.36 1.13
CA ILE A 68 -5.72 -11.53 2.14
C ILE A 68 -4.85 -10.35 2.60
N CYS A 69 -3.61 -10.25 2.14
CA CYS A 69 -2.75 -9.12 2.49
C CYS A 69 -3.36 -7.82 1.99
N VAL A 70 -3.44 -6.87 2.88
CA VAL A 70 -3.85 -5.50 2.55
C VAL A 70 -2.69 -4.84 1.82
N HIS A 71 -2.94 -4.22 0.68
CA HIS A 71 -1.89 -3.56 -0.09
C HIS A 71 -1.37 -2.30 0.63
N SER A 72 -0.15 -1.91 0.35
CA SER A 72 0.46 -0.73 0.97
C SER A 72 -0.36 0.54 0.79
N GLU A 73 -0.92 0.72 -0.41
CA GLU A 73 -1.77 1.86 -0.75
C GLU A 73 -3.08 1.84 0.04
N GLN A 74 -3.68 0.66 0.17
CA GLN A 74 -4.89 0.46 0.97
C GLN A 74 -4.63 0.76 2.44
N ASN A 75 -3.48 0.32 2.97
CA ASN A 75 -3.08 0.61 4.34
C ASN A 75 -2.88 2.10 4.58
N CYS A 76 -2.30 2.85 3.62
CA CYS A 76 -2.21 4.30 3.72
C CYS A 76 -3.60 4.94 3.88
N ILE A 77 -4.56 4.55 3.07
CA ILE A 77 -5.92 5.11 3.12
C ILE A 77 -6.62 4.69 4.42
N ALA A 78 -6.53 3.42 4.80
CA ALA A 78 -7.12 2.91 6.03
C ALA A 78 -6.55 3.61 7.27
N LEU A 79 -5.22 3.81 7.31
CA LEU A 79 -4.56 4.48 8.41
C LEU A 79 -4.97 5.96 8.49
N ALA A 80 -5.03 6.65 7.35
CA ALA A 80 -5.53 8.03 7.29
C ALA A 80 -6.97 8.10 7.85
N ALA A 81 -7.84 7.18 7.44
CA ALA A 81 -9.22 7.12 7.93
C ALA A 81 -9.29 6.89 9.44
N ARG A 82 -8.47 5.98 9.98
CA ARG A 82 -8.44 5.69 11.42
C ARG A 82 -8.00 6.88 12.26
N HIS A 83 -7.15 7.74 11.72
CA HIS A 83 -6.63 8.92 12.40
C HIS A 83 -7.38 10.21 12.04
N GLY A 84 -8.42 10.14 11.23
CA GLY A 84 -9.21 11.30 10.81
C GLY A 84 -8.43 12.26 9.93
N ALA A 85 -7.45 11.78 9.18
CA ALA A 85 -6.64 12.62 8.31
C ALA A 85 -7.28 12.77 6.93
N ARG A 86 -7.15 13.97 6.37
CA ARG A 86 -7.68 14.28 5.04
C ARG A 86 -6.80 13.64 3.97
N THR A 87 -7.44 13.00 3.00
CA THR A 87 -6.77 12.39 1.84
C THR A 87 -6.94 13.19 0.55
N GLU A 88 -7.90 14.11 0.52
CA GLU A 88 -8.17 14.97 -0.64
C GLU A 88 -6.96 15.83 -1.00
N GLY A 89 -6.60 15.85 -2.26
CA GLY A 89 -5.49 16.66 -2.80
C GLY A 89 -4.10 16.13 -2.49
N THR A 90 -3.99 14.93 -1.95
CA THR A 90 -2.70 14.34 -1.58
C THR A 90 -2.00 13.68 -2.76
N HIS A 91 -0.70 13.44 -2.61
CA HIS A 91 0.10 12.61 -3.50
C HIS A 91 0.57 11.36 -2.76
N MET A 92 0.86 10.32 -3.53
CA MET A 92 1.39 9.08 -2.98
C MET A 92 2.69 8.67 -3.67
N ALA A 93 3.70 8.38 -2.87
CA ALA A 93 4.90 7.69 -3.31
C ALA A 93 4.76 6.20 -2.97
N VAL A 94 5.01 5.32 -3.92
CA VAL A 94 4.89 3.87 -3.72
C VAL A 94 6.01 3.13 -4.45
N THR A 95 6.50 2.05 -3.85
CA THR A 95 7.64 1.32 -4.40
C THR A 95 7.29 0.43 -5.59
N ARG A 96 6.01 0.19 -5.84
CA ARG A 96 5.51 -0.63 -6.93
C ARG A 96 4.26 0.00 -7.55
N LYS A 97 4.12 -0.13 -8.87
CA LYS A 97 2.96 0.42 -9.57
C LYS A 97 1.65 -0.16 -9.02
N PRO A 98 0.67 0.68 -8.66
CA PRO A 98 -0.60 0.23 -8.10
C PRO A 98 -1.38 -0.68 -9.05
N CYS A 99 -2.06 -1.66 -8.48
CA CYS A 99 -3.04 -2.45 -9.21
C CYS A 99 -4.33 -1.63 -9.46
N ASN A 100 -5.23 -2.16 -10.30
CA ASN A 100 -6.48 -1.47 -10.62
C ASN A 100 -7.36 -1.23 -9.38
N GLY A 101 -7.39 -2.18 -8.46
CA GLY A 101 -8.12 -2.03 -7.20
C GLY A 101 -7.62 -0.86 -6.36
N CYS A 102 -6.30 -0.74 -6.24
CA CYS A 102 -5.69 0.38 -5.54
C CYS A 102 -5.95 1.71 -6.26
N ARG A 103 -5.82 1.75 -7.60
CA ARG A 103 -6.13 2.97 -8.36
C ARG A 103 -7.53 3.49 -8.09
N LYS A 104 -8.53 2.61 -8.16
CA LYS A 104 -9.91 2.99 -7.89
C LYS A 104 -10.08 3.58 -6.49
N LEU A 105 -9.47 2.93 -5.51
CA LEU A 105 -9.51 3.41 -4.12
C LEU A 105 -8.84 4.78 -3.97
N LEU A 106 -7.63 4.92 -4.51
CA LEU A 106 -6.87 6.18 -4.43
C LEU A 106 -7.63 7.33 -5.11
N THR A 107 -8.18 7.09 -6.29
CA THR A 107 -9.00 8.08 -7.01
C THR A 107 -10.19 8.50 -6.17
N GLN A 108 -10.91 7.54 -5.61
CA GLN A 108 -12.10 7.83 -4.79
C GLN A 108 -11.74 8.53 -3.47
N ALA A 109 -10.54 8.31 -2.95
CA ALA A 109 -10.03 8.98 -1.77
C ALA A 109 -9.52 10.40 -2.04
N GLY A 110 -9.51 10.86 -3.29
CA GLY A 110 -9.05 12.19 -3.68
C GLY A 110 -7.54 12.34 -3.82
N VAL A 111 -6.82 11.23 -3.91
CA VAL A 111 -5.38 11.27 -4.23
C VAL A 111 -5.22 11.72 -5.68
N VAL A 112 -4.36 12.71 -5.92
CA VAL A 112 -4.23 13.35 -7.24
C VAL A 112 -3.16 12.70 -8.10
N GLU A 113 -2.10 12.23 -7.47
CA GLU A 113 -0.96 11.67 -8.18
C GLU A 113 -0.34 10.53 -7.39
N VAL A 114 0.06 9.49 -8.10
CA VAL A 114 0.86 8.40 -7.55
C VAL A 114 2.12 8.22 -8.38
N PHE A 115 3.26 8.03 -7.73
CA PHE A 115 4.52 7.86 -8.43
C PHE A 115 5.44 6.86 -7.72
N GLY A 116 6.29 6.26 -8.50
CA GLY A 116 7.36 5.37 -8.05
C GLY A 116 8.65 5.67 -8.79
N GLU A 117 9.57 4.70 -8.81
CA GLU A 117 10.88 4.87 -9.44
C GLU A 117 10.76 5.10 -10.95
N ASP A 118 9.92 4.32 -11.63
CA ASP A 118 9.83 4.28 -13.09
C ASP A 118 8.48 4.75 -13.64
N PHE A 119 7.64 5.35 -12.81
CA PHE A 119 6.32 5.79 -13.25
C PHE A 119 5.84 7.00 -12.46
N THR A 120 5.01 7.79 -13.11
CA THR A 120 4.20 8.84 -12.51
C THR A 120 2.83 8.78 -13.18
N GLU A 121 1.78 8.77 -12.38
CA GLU A 121 0.42 8.63 -12.86
C GLU A 121 -0.50 9.65 -12.17
N ARG A 122 -1.20 10.44 -12.96
CA ARG A 122 -2.28 11.28 -12.44
C ARG A 122 -3.57 10.47 -12.38
N LEU A 123 -4.23 10.57 -11.25
CA LEU A 123 -5.46 9.85 -10.99
C LEU A 123 -6.70 10.67 -11.33
#